data_c0f8438323d6cabc32f406a52254f6ff
#
_entry.id   c0f8438323d6cabc32f406a52254f6ff
#
_cell.length_a   1.000
_cell.length_b   1.000
_cell.length_c   1.000
_cell.angle_alpha   90.00
_cell.angle_beta   90.00
_cell.angle_gamma   90.00
#
_symmetry.space_group_name_H-M   'P 1'
#
loop_
_entity.id
_entity.type
_entity.pdbx_description
1 polymer ?
#
loop_
_entity_poly.entity_id
_entity_poly.type
_entity_poly.pdbx_seq_one_letter_code
_entity_poly.pdbx_strand_id
1 'polypeptide(L)'
;MNVSDDYRSNWESYWRETSEERGDAIWDSDPSLTAEPHSELLLPHADTGRVIVDLGCGNGTQTRYLATRFARAVGVDLSDAAIDHARRATAGPSVEFEQLDLTDTDAVRDLHGRLGDSNVYMRAVIHQSEPAARPAVATAVAELLGESGRAFVVELTSASRDVLQRAAAGPAGPPPKLRRVFHHDLKPAAAADDEIPRLLTEAGLKILATGETVLPQTEHFPDGTRIDLPARWFVLARE
;
A
#
# COMPACT_ATOMS: atom_id res chain seq x y z
N MET A 1 10.58 10.85 13.38
CA MET A 1 11.78 10.59 12.54
C MET A 1 11.24 10.46 11.13
N ASN A 2 11.53 11.40 10.25
CA ASN A 2 11.01 11.38 8.87
C ASN A 2 11.79 10.37 8.01
N VAL A 3 11.19 9.93 6.90
CA VAL A 3 11.93 9.14 5.89
C VAL A 3 13.13 9.93 5.37
N SER A 4 14.14 9.22 4.87
CA SER A 4 15.30 9.90 4.26
C SER A 4 14.89 10.68 3.00
N ASP A 5 15.64 11.76 2.72
CA ASP A 5 15.43 12.56 1.50
C ASP A 5 15.64 11.72 0.23
N ASP A 6 16.58 10.76 0.29
CA ASP A 6 16.85 9.84 -0.82
C ASP A 6 15.65 8.92 -1.08
N TYR A 7 15.06 8.33 -0.02
CA TYR A 7 13.87 7.47 -0.15
C TYR A 7 12.69 8.22 -0.76
N ARG A 8 12.40 9.43 -0.26
CA ARG A 8 11.37 10.30 -0.81
C ARG A 8 11.64 10.64 -2.28
N SER A 9 12.87 11.04 -2.60
CA SER A 9 13.29 11.40 -3.95
C SER A 9 13.16 10.23 -4.93
N ASN A 10 13.48 9.02 -4.50
CA ASN A 10 13.35 7.81 -5.31
C ASN A 10 11.89 7.54 -5.70
N TRP A 11 10.95 7.62 -4.75
CA TRP A 11 9.52 7.49 -5.02
C TRP A 11 9.00 8.61 -5.92
N GLU A 12 9.37 9.85 -5.65
CA GLU A 12 8.98 11.00 -6.44
C GLU A 12 9.45 10.87 -7.90
N SER A 13 10.71 10.46 -8.09
CA SER A 13 11.31 10.26 -9.39
C SER A 13 10.66 9.09 -10.16
N TYR A 14 10.34 7.97 -9.48
CA TYR A 14 9.61 6.84 -10.04
C TYR A 14 8.24 7.26 -10.58
N TRP A 15 7.46 7.99 -9.78
CA TRP A 15 6.12 8.41 -10.18
C TRP A 15 6.12 9.46 -11.28
N ARG A 16 7.15 10.32 -11.36
CA ARG A 16 7.34 11.24 -12.49
C ARG A 16 7.61 10.53 -13.82
N GLU A 17 8.31 9.41 -13.79
CA GLU A 17 8.58 8.59 -14.98
C GLU A 17 7.40 7.68 -15.35
N THR A 18 6.56 7.33 -14.39
CA THR A 18 5.38 6.50 -14.62
C THR A 18 4.35 7.29 -15.41
N SER A 19 3.79 6.67 -16.46
CA SER A 19 2.72 7.31 -17.26
C SER A 19 1.37 7.26 -16.52
N GLU A 20 0.40 8.00 -17.04
CA GLU A 20 -0.99 8.01 -16.54
C GLU A 20 -1.78 6.77 -17.00
N GLU A 21 -1.19 5.92 -17.84
CA GLU A 21 -1.84 4.71 -18.33
C GLU A 21 -2.03 3.72 -17.18
N ARG A 22 -3.25 3.17 -17.11
CA ARG A 22 -3.59 2.17 -16.11
C ARG A 22 -2.68 0.95 -16.24
N GLY A 23 -2.12 0.51 -15.13
CA GLY A 23 -1.21 -0.63 -15.09
C GLY A 23 0.24 -0.32 -15.46
N ASP A 24 0.63 0.94 -15.70
CA ASP A 24 2.02 1.28 -15.99
C ASP A 24 2.93 1.13 -14.76
N ALA A 25 2.46 1.40 -13.55
CA ALA A 25 3.16 0.95 -12.35
C ALA A 25 3.02 -0.57 -12.22
N ILE A 26 4.12 -1.27 -11.88
CA ILE A 26 4.14 -2.74 -11.84
C ILE A 26 3.09 -3.33 -10.88
N TRP A 27 2.76 -2.63 -9.81
CA TRP A 27 1.76 -3.02 -8.79
C TRP A 27 0.35 -2.47 -9.03
N ASP A 28 0.13 -1.72 -10.13
CA ASP A 28 -1.18 -1.12 -10.45
C ASP A 28 -2.13 -2.12 -11.11
N SER A 29 -2.41 -3.22 -10.39
CA SER A 29 -3.33 -4.26 -10.84
C SER A 29 -4.78 -3.79 -10.81
N ASP A 30 -5.62 -4.45 -11.62
CA ASP A 30 -7.07 -4.24 -11.59
C ASP A 30 -7.63 -4.46 -10.18
N PRO A 31 -8.54 -3.60 -9.68
CA PRO A 31 -9.17 -3.78 -8.37
C PRO A 31 -9.86 -5.12 -8.17
N SER A 32 -10.37 -5.75 -9.23
CA SER A 32 -10.98 -7.10 -9.17
C SER A 32 -9.97 -8.19 -8.72
N LEU A 33 -8.68 -7.92 -8.86
CA LEU A 33 -7.61 -8.82 -8.43
C LEU A 33 -7.03 -8.46 -7.06
N THR A 34 -7.35 -7.29 -6.52
CA THR A 34 -6.74 -6.74 -5.29
C THR A 34 -7.79 -6.15 -4.35
N ALA A 35 -8.18 -4.88 -4.49
CA ALA A 35 -9.05 -4.20 -3.53
C ALA A 35 -10.42 -4.86 -3.39
N GLU A 36 -10.96 -5.48 -4.43
CA GLU A 36 -12.25 -6.19 -4.36
C GLU A 36 -12.17 -7.41 -3.42
N PRO A 37 -11.34 -8.43 -3.66
CA PRO A 37 -11.23 -9.56 -2.73
C PRO A 37 -10.73 -9.16 -1.35
N HIS A 38 -9.86 -8.14 -1.24
CA HIS A 38 -9.41 -7.62 0.05
C HIS A 38 -10.56 -6.96 0.84
N SER A 39 -11.44 -6.23 0.14
CA SER A 39 -12.62 -5.61 0.78
C SER A 39 -13.57 -6.67 1.34
N GLU A 40 -13.78 -7.79 0.64
CA GLU A 40 -14.63 -8.87 1.14
C GLU A 40 -14.11 -9.47 2.46
N LEU A 41 -12.79 -9.45 2.68
CA LEU A 41 -12.17 -9.87 3.95
C LEU A 41 -12.32 -8.82 5.07
N LEU A 42 -12.31 -7.53 4.71
CA LEU A 42 -12.44 -6.43 5.67
C LEU A 42 -13.89 -6.17 6.10
N LEU A 43 -14.83 -6.20 5.15
CA LEU A 43 -16.24 -5.79 5.34
C LEU A 43 -16.96 -6.46 6.53
N PRO A 44 -16.74 -7.75 6.85
CA PRO A 44 -17.36 -8.38 8.03
C PRO A 44 -16.97 -7.75 9.37
N HIS A 45 -15.89 -6.95 9.37
CA HIS A 45 -15.33 -6.35 10.58
C HIS A 45 -15.50 -4.82 10.61
N ALA A 46 -15.70 -4.18 9.46
CA ALA A 46 -15.64 -2.73 9.29
C ALA A 46 -17.02 -2.08 9.19
N ASP A 47 -17.15 -0.87 9.71
CA ASP A 47 -18.30 0.02 9.47
C ASP A 47 -18.08 0.78 8.16
N THR A 48 -18.85 0.46 7.14
CA THR A 48 -18.76 1.13 5.82
C THR A 48 -19.25 2.56 5.81
N GLY A 49 -19.95 3.01 6.85
CA GLY A 49 -20.30 4.42 7.04
C GLY A 49 -19.12 5.33 7.42
N ARG A 50 -17.99 4.73 7.84
CA ARG A 50 -16.75 5.45 8.13
C ARG A 50 -15.94 5.68 6.86
N VAL A 51 -15.09 6.71 6.90
CA VAL A 51 -14.07 6.94 5.88
C VAL A 51 -13.13 5.74 5.84
N ILE A 52 -12.67 5.36 4.64
CA ILE A 52 -11.51 4.47 4.48
C ILE A 52 -10.32 5.28 3.99
N VAL A 53 -9.18 5.14 4.65
CA VAL A 53 -7.90 5.76 4.26
C VAL A 53 -7.02 4.70 3.59
N ASP A 54 -6.62 4.98 2.35
CA ASP A 54 -5.73 4.12 1.55
C ASP A 54 -4.29 4.63 1.70
N LEU A 55 -3.46 3.91 2.46
CA LEU A 55 -2.08 4.30 2.77
C LEU A 55 -1.12 3.80 1.70
N GLY A 56 -0.34 4.71 1.10
CA GLY A 56 0.51 4.43 -0.06
C GLY A 56 -0.33 4.18 -1.31
N CYS A 57 -1.29 5.07 -1.57
CA CYS A 57 -2.31 4.89 -2.60
C CYS A 57 -1.80 4.94 -4.04
N GLY A 58 -0.57 5.44 -4.27
CA GLY A 58 0.00 5.63 -5.60
C GLY A 58 -0.91 6.47 -6.50
N ASN A 59 -1.22 5.97 -7.69
CA ASN A 59 -2.13 6.62 -8.65
C ASN A 59 -3.63 6.54 -8.29
N GLY A 60 -3.97 6.02 -7.11
CA GLY A 60 -5.32 5.99 -6.56
C GLY A 60 -6.27 4.97 -7.20
N THR A 61 -5.79 4.00 -7.98
CA THR A 61 -6.65 2.98 -8.61
C THR A 61 -7.46 2.20 -7.58
N GLN A 62 -6.83 1.76 -6.49
CA GLN A 62 -7.50 1.02 -5.43
C GLN A 62 -8.40 1.91 -4.58
N THR A 63 -7.96 3.14 -4.28
CA THR A 63 -8.74 4.14 -3.53
C THR A 63 -10.09 4.41 -4.18
N ARG A 64 -10.12 4.57 -5.52
CA ARG A 64 -11.36 4.78 -6.28
C ARG A 64 -12.31 3.59 -6.17
N TYR A 65 -11.79 2.36 -6.18
CA TYR A 65 -12.61 1.19 -5.93
C TYR A 65 -13.17 1.19 -4.49
N LEU A 66 -12.33 1.47 -3.49
CA LEU A 66 -12.74 1.53 -2.08
C LEU A 66 -13.88 2.53 -1.86
N ALA A 67 -13.90 3.64 -2.58
CA ALA A 67 -14.99 4.63 -2.53
C ALA A 67 -16.34 4.10 -3.06
N THR A 68 -16.36 2.95 -3.72
CA THR A 68 -17.62 2.25 -4.10
C THR A 68 -18.17 1.37 -2.97
N ARG A 69 -17.34 1.09 -1.96
CA ARG A 69 -17.68 0.17 -0.86
C ARG A 69 -17.85 0.88 0.48
N PHE A 70 -17.25 2.06 0.64
CA PHE A 70 -17.29 2.88 1.84
C PHE A 70 -17.89 4.25 1.53
N ALA A 71 -18.41 4.93 2.54
CA ALA A 71 -19.07 6.24 2.37
C ALA A 71 -18.14 7.29 1.71
N ARG A 72 -16.85 7.22 1.99
CA ARG A 72 -15.79 8.10 1.46
C ARG A 72 -14.45 7.39 1.52
N ALA A 73 -13.57 7.65 0.55
CA ALA A 73 -12.19 7.17 0.54
C ALA A 73 -11.22 8.35 0.45
N VAL A 74 -10.13 8.27 1.21
CA VAL A 74 -9.02 9.23 1.17
C VAL A 74 -7.75 8.45 0.87
N GLY A 75 -7.13 8.72 -0.28
CA GLY A 75 -5.84 8.15 -0.64
C GLY A 75 -4.70 9.06 -0.19
N VAL A 76 -3.71 8.50 0.47
CA VAL A 76 -2.50 9.24 0.88
C VAL A 76 -1.24 8.54 0.35
N ASP A 77 -0.27 9.32 -0.09
CA ASP A 77 1.02 8.84 -0.57
C ASP A 77 2.14 9.81 -0.19
N LEU A 78 3.35 9.29 -0.06
CA LEU A 78 4.56 10.08 0.23
C LEU A 78 4.92 11.01 -0.94
N SER A 79 4.67 10.57 -2.20
CA SER A 79 5.04 11.25 -3.43
C SER A 79 3.96 12.23 -3.90
N ASP A 80 4.33 13.49 -4.10
CA ASP A 80 3.45 14.48 -4.73
C ASP A 80 3.10 14.08 -6.17
N ALA A 81 4.04 13.50 -6.91
CA ALA A 81 3.80 13.02 -8.28
C ALA A 81 2.76 11.89 -8.31
N ALA A 82 2.78 10.95 -7.34
CA ALA A 82 1.74 9.93 -7.20
C ALA A 82 0.37 10.56 -6.97
N ILE A 83 0.28 11.52 -6.06
CA ILE A 83 -0.96 12.26 -5.75
C ILE A 83 -1.47 13.05 -6.96
N ASP A 84 -0.58 13.64 -7.73
CA ASP A 84 -0.95 14.34 -8.97
C ASP A 84 -1.54 13.36 -10.00
N HIS A 85 -0.96 12.16 -10.16
CA HIS A 85 -1.56 11.10 -10.98
C HIS A 85 -2.95 10.70 -10.46
N ALA A 86 -3.08 10.48 -9.16
CA ALA A 86 -4.34 10.11 -8.54
C ALA A 86 -5.41 11.18 -8.76
N ARG A 87 -5.10 12.45 -8.60
CA ARG A 87 -6.02 13.58 -8.79
C ARG A 87 -6.47 13.75 -10.23
N ARG A 88 -5.56 13.57 -11.20
CA ARG A 88 -5.91 13.67 -12.63
C ARG A 88 -6.88 12.58 -13.10
N ALA A 89 -6.75 11.37 -12.55
CA ALA A 89 -7.59 10.24 -12.92
C ALA A 89 -8.93 10.18 -12.15
N THR A 90 -9.17 11.12 -11.22
CA THR A 90 -10.32 11.04 -10.31
C THR A 90 -11.58 11.61 -10.94
N ALA A 91 -12.68 10.92 -10.67
CA ALA A 91 -14.03 11.43 -10.88
C ALA A 91 -14.88 11.09 -9.66
N GLY A 92 -15.36 12.09 -8.95
CA GLY A 92 -16.40 11.91 -7.94
C GLY A 92 -16.10 12.56 -6.58
N PRO A 93 -17.16 13.02 -5.88
CA PRO A 93 -17.03 13.77 -4.62
C PRO A 93 -16.67 12.91 -3.40
N SER A 94 -16.70 11.58 -3.54
CA SER A 94 -16.44 10.64 -2.44
C SER A 94 -14.97 10.20 -2.34
N VAL A 95 -14.07 10.74 -3.20
CA VAL A 95 -12.66 10.38 -3.25
C VAL A 95 -11.80 11.63 -3.13
N GLU A 96 -10.87 11.62 -2.20
CA GLU A 96 -9.88 12.67 -2.02
C GLU A 96 -8.47 12.08 -2.01
N PHE A 97 -7.48 12.92 -2.38
CA PHE A 97 -6.08 12.53 -2.38
C PHE A 97 -5.23 13.65 -1.78
N GLU A 98 -4.31 13.28 -0.89
CA GLU A 98 -3.37 14.24 -0.30
C GLU A 98 -1.99 13.59 -0.07
N GLN A 99 -0.95 14.42 -0.15
CA GLN A 99 0.40 13.98 0.18
C GLN A 99 0.53 13.82 1.69
N LEU A 100 1.08 12.68 2.13
CA LEU A 100 1.35 12.41 3.54
C LEU A 100 2.58 11.53 3.71
N ASP A 101 3.49 11.95 4.57
CA ASP A 101 4.53 11.10 5.12
C ASP A 101 3.99 10.37 6.36
N LEU A 102 3.83 9.04 6.28
CA LEU A 102 3.32 8.23 7.40
C LEU A 102 4.25 8.22 8.62
N THR A 103 5.48 8.70 8.47
CA THR A 103 6.42 8.84 9.59
C THR A 103 6.35 10.20 10.28
N ASP A 104 5.62 11.16 9.70
CA ASP A 104 5.28 12.43 10.34
C ASP A 104 4.06 12.25 11.24
N THR A 105 4.33 11.98 12.51
CA THR A 105 3.28 11.68 13.51
C THR A 105 2.29 12.84 13.69
N ASP A 106 2.74 14.08 13.55
CA ASP A 106 1.86 15.24 13.73
C ASP A 106 0.93 15.37 12.51
N ALA A 107 1.44 15.20 11.30
CA ALA A 107 0.62 15.19 10.09
C ALA A 107 -0.41 14.04 10.09
N VAL A 108 -0.04 12.85 10.58
CA VAL A 108 -0.96 11.70 10.74
C VAL A 108 -2.06 12.02 11.76
N ARG A 109 -1.72 12.64 12.89
CA ARG A 109 -2.70 13.07 13.90
C ARG A 109 -3.64 14.16 13.38
N ASP A 110 -3.12 15.10 12.61
CA ASP A 110 -3.92 16.14 11.97
C ASP A 110 -4.93 15.51 10.98
N LEU A 111 -4.52 14.51 10.21
CA LEU A 111 -5.40 13.75 9.35
C LEU A 111 -6.49 13.04 10.17
N HIS A 112 -6.11 12.31 11.23
CA HIS A 112 -7.06 11.66 12.14
C HIS A 112 -8.03 12.67 12.75
N GLY A 113 -7.53 13.82 13.21
CA GLY A 113 -8.36 14.89 13.79
C GLY A 113 -9.42 15.44 12.82
N ARG A 114 -9.13 15.45 11.52
CA ARG A 114 -10.08 15.88 10.47
C ARG A 114 -11.08 14.79 10.08
N LEU A 115 -10.66 13.53 10.06
CA LEU A 115 -11.48 12.41 9.58
C LEU A 115 -12.23 11.68 10.69
N GLY A 116 -11.72 11.74 11.92
CA GLY A 116 -12.11 10.86 13.04
C GLY A 116 -11.63 9.43 12.85
N ASP A 117 -12.09 8.52 13.70
CA ASP A 117 -11.80 7.09 13.61
C ASP A 117 -12.17 6.56 12.23
N SER A 118 -11.20 6.07 11.49
CA SER A 118 -11.33 5.69 10.09
C SER A 118 -11.01 4.22 9.88
N ASN A 119 -11.54 3.61 8.82
CA ASN A 119 -10.99 2.36 8.35
C ASN A 119 -9.69 2.63 7.58
N VAL A 120 -8.81 1.65 7.54
CA VAL A 120 -7.52 1.75 6.83
C VAL A 120 -7.38 0.58 5.85
N TYR A 121 -6.93 0.88 4.66
CA TYR A 121 -6.43 -0.08 3.69
C TYR A 121 -4.96 0.22 3.43
N MET A 122 -4.10 -0.79 3.48
CA MET A 122 -2.67 -0.63 3.18
C MET A 122 -2.16 -1.87 2.44
N ARG A 123 -1.51 -1.64 1.31
CA ARG A 123 -1.01 -2.70 0.44
C ARG A 123 0.45 -2.49 0.09
N ALA A 124 1.32 -3.35 0.62
CA ALA A 124 2.73 -3.41 0.27
C ALA A 124 3.51 -2.12 0.58
N VAL A 125 3.31 -1.55 1.78
CA VAL A 125 3.93 -0.29 2.21
C VAL A 125 4.98 -0.50 3.29
N ILE A 126 4.71 -1.28 4.34
CA ILE A 126 5.65 -1.46 5.45
C ILE A 126 6.95 -2.12 4.98
N HIS A 127 6.86 -3.22 4.19
CA HIS A 127 8.05 -3.93 3.72
C HIS A 127 8.90 -3.06 2.78
N GLN A 128 8.27 -2.14 2.06
CA GLN A 128 8.93 -1.22 1.14
C GLN A 128 9.59 -0.06 1.87
N SER A 129 9.10 0.29 3.06
CA SER A 129 9.65 1.39 3.87
C SER A 129 11.05 1.05 4.40
N GLU A 130 11.86 2.09 4.60
CA GLU A 130 13.15 1.96 5.27
C GLU A 130 12.98 1.26 6.62
N PRO A 131 13.85 0.32 7.01
CA PRO A 131 13.68 -0.45 8.25
C PRO A 131 13.45 0.42 9.49
N ALA A 132 14.12 1.57 9.59
CA ALA A 132 13.97 2.51 10.70
C ALA A 132 12.61 3.23 10.71
N ALA A 133 11.93 3.33 9.56
CA ALA A 133 10.63 3.99 9.40
C ALA A 133 9.45 3.06 9.67
N ARG A 134 9.62 1.74 9.52
CA ARG A 134 8.54 0.75 9.63
C ARG A 134 7.70 0.83 10.91
N PRO A 135 8.31 1.01 12.13
CA PRO A 135 7.52 1.16 13.35
C PRO A 135 6.60 2.39 13.31
N ALA A 136 7.06 3.51 12.74
CA ALA A 136 6.24 4.70 12.60
C ALA A 136 5.08 4.49 11.62
N VAL A 137 5.30 3.77 10.50
CA VAL A 137 4.23 3.42 9.56
C VAL A 137 3.18 2.52 10.23
N ALA A 138 3.58 1.53 11.03
CA ALA A 138 2.64 0.71 11.79
C ALA A 138 1.85 1.54 12.82
N THR A 139 2.51 2.49 13.48
CA THR A 139 1.86 3.42 14.42
C THR A 139 0.85 4.32 13.71
N ALA A 140 1.13 4.78 12.49
CA ALA A 140 0.19 5.58 11.69
C ALA A 140 -1.11 4.81 11.40
N VAL A 141 -1.04 3.50 11.15
CA VAL A 141 -2.24 2.65 11.04
C VAL A 141 -3.06 2.71 12.32
N ALA A 142 -2.43 2.49 13.49
CA ALA A 142 -3.12 2.51 14.78
C ALA A 142 -3.75 3.88 15.11
N GLU A 143 -3.04 4.98 14.79
CA GLU A 143 -3.53 6.34 15.01
C GLU A 143 -4.81 6.61 14.19
N LEU A 144 -4.81 6.27 12.89
CA LEU A 144 -5.94 6.52 12.01
C LEU A 144 -7.16 5.65 12.33
N LEU A 145 -6.95 4.43 12.88
CA LEU A 145 -8.06 3.58 13.33
C LEU A 145 -8.82 4.21 14.51
N GLY A 146 -8.14 4.97 15.36
CA GLY A 146 -8.72 5.36 16.64
C GLY A 146 -9.20 4.13 17.42
N GLU A 147 -10.33 4.21 18.10
CA GLU A 147 -10.89 3.09 18.85
C GLU A 147 -11.82 2.20 18.02
N SER A 148 -12.43 2.74 16.98
CA SER A 148 -13.57 2.13 16.29
C SER A 148 -13.27 1.66 14.87
N GLY A 149 -12.19 2.14 14.24
CA GLY A 149 -11.79 1.77 12.89
C GLY A 149 -11.29 0.32 12.78
N ARG A 150 -11.19 -0.15 11.54
CA ARG A 150 -10.61 -1.47 11.21
C ARG A 150 -9.63 -1.31 10.06
N ALA A 151 -8.53 -2.06 10.11
CA ALA A 151 -7.57 -2.05 9.01
C ALA A 151 -7.56 -3.37 8.26
N PHE A 152 -7.32 -3.27 6.95
CA PHE A 152 -6.81 -4.35 6.13
C PHE A 152 -5.38 -3.99 5.72
N VAL A 153 -4.43 -4.81 6.10
CA VAL A 153 -3.01 -4.66 5.74
C VAL A 153 -2.57 -5.92 5.01
N VAL A 154 -1.95 -5.77 3.86
CA VAL A 154 -1.36 -6.88 3.12
C VAL A 154 0.07 -6.55 2.72
N GLU A 155 0.99 -7.45 3.06
CA GLU A 155 2.43 -7.26 2.90
C GLU A 155 3.09 -8.47 2.26
N LEU A 156 4.17 -8.26 1.52
CA LEU A 156 4.93 -9.34 0.90
C LEU A 156 5.57 -10.25 1.95
N THR A 157 5.61 -11.54 1.66
CA THR A 157 6.39 -12.51 2.46
C THR A 157 7.80 -12.65 1.89
N SER A 158 8.70 -13.28 2.66
CA SER A 158 10.07 -13.56 2.22
C SER A 158 10.14 -14.35 0.92
N ALA A 159 9.14 -15.19 0.62
CA ALA A 159 9.03 -15.97 -0.62
C ALA A 159 8.90 -15.10 -1.88
N SER A 160 8.46 -13.85 -1.77
CA SER A 160 8.41 -12.90 -2.90
C SER A 160 9.78 -12.60 -3.48
N ARG A 161 10.84 -12.71 -2.67
CA ARG A 161 12.22 -12.51 -3.13
C ARG A 161 12.60 -13.50 -4.23
N ASP A 162 12.27 -14.77 -4.07
CA ASP A 162 12.61 -15.82 -5.06
C ASP A 162 11.86 -15.57 -6.37
N VAL A 163 10.60 -15.12 -6.29
CA VAL A 163 9.80 -14.75 -7.47
C VAL A 163 10.44 -13.57 -8.20
N LEU A 164 10.81 -12.51 -7.49
CA LEU A 164 11.46 -11.32 -8.07
C LEU A 164 12.86 -11.65 -8.65
N GLN A 165 13.66 -12.51 -7.97
CA GLN A 165 14.93 -12.96 -8.48
C GLN A 165 14.75 -13.76 -9.76
N ARG A 166 13.79 -14.68 -9.82
CA ARG A 166 13.46 -15.43 -11.03
C ARG A 166 13.03 -14.50 -12.17
N ALA A 167 12.21 -13.49 -11.89
CA ALA A 167 11.78 -12.51 -12.88
C ALA A 167 12.97 -11.70 -13.42
N ALA A 168 13.92 -11.32 -12.55
CA ALA A 168 15.12 -10.57 -12.92
C ALA A 168 16.16 -11.41 -13.69
N ALA A 169 16.20 -12.72 -13.47
CA ALA A 169 17.18 -13.63 -14.07
C ALA A 169 16.81 -14.12 -15.49
N GLY A 170 15.73 -13.62 -16.08
CA GLY A 170 15.32 -13.99 -17.44
C GLY A 170 16.38 -13.64 -18.49
N PRO A 171 16.37 -14.31 -19.67
CA PRO A 171 17.39 -14.10 -20.71
C PRO A 171 17.51 -12.66 -21.22
N ALA A 172 16.44 -11.89 -21.12
CA ALA A 172 16.38 -10.45 -21.50
C ALA A 172 16.59 -9.50 -20.30
N GLY A 173 16.95 -10.04 -19.13
CA GLY A 173 17.00 -9.31 -17.86
C GLY A 173 15.61 -9.05 -17.27
N PRO A 174 15.51 -8.16 -16.29
CA PRO A 174 14.23 -7.82 -15.65
C PRO A 174 13.19 -7.31 -16.66
N PRO A 175 11.89 -7.64 -16.51
CA PRO A 175 10.83 -7.03 -17.30
C PRO A 175 10.85 -5.49 -17.20
N PRO A 176 10.32 -4.76 -18.21
CA PRO A 176 10.49 -3.30 -18.30
C PRO A 176 10.07 -2.54 -17.04
N LYS A 177 8.91 -2.84 -16.46
CA LYS A 177 8.41 -2.13 -15.26
C LYS A 177 9.22 -2.50 -14.01
N LEU A 178 9.66 -3.76 -13.87
CA LEU A 178 10.55 -4.17 -12.77
C LEU A 178 11.92 -3.50 -12.91
N ARG A 179 12.42 -3.32 -14.13
CA ARG A 179 13.66 -2.59 -14.39
C ARG A 179 13.54 -1.13 -13.96
N ARG A 180 12.40 -0.47 -14.21
CA ARG A 180 12.12 0.89 -13.74
C ARG A 180 12.18 0.97 -12.21
N VAL A 181 11.57 0.01 -11.50
CA VAL A 181 11.65 -0.07 -10.02
C VAL A 181 13.10 -0.08 -9.55
N PHE A 182 13.95 -0.93 -10.17
CA PHE A 182 15.37 -1.01 -9.81
C PHE A 182 16.17 0.24 -10.21
N HIS A 183 15.81 0.88 -11.33
CA HIS A 183 16.46 2.12 -11.79
C HIS A 183 16.31 3.27 -10.77
N HIS A 184 15.17 3.33 -10.11
CA HIS A 184 14.88 4.31 -9.05
C HIS A 184 15.29 3.82 -7.65
N ASP A 185 16.12 2.80 -7.56
CA ASP A 185 16.61 2.20 -6.30
C ASP A 185 15.50 1.77 -5.31
N LEU A 186 14.28 1.56 -5.83
CA LEU A 186 13.14 1.05 -5.09
C LEU A 186 13.28 -0.45 -4.90
N LYS A 187 14.18 -0.87 -4.01
CA LYS A 187 14.37 -2.29 -3.70
C LYS A 187 13.39 -2.67 -2.59
N PRO A 188 12.59 -3.75 -2.78
CA PRO A 188 11.83 -4.27 -1.66
C PRO A 188 12.80 -4.66 -0.56
N ALA A 189 12.78 -3.88 0.53
CA ALA A 189 13.61 -4.18 1.66
C ALA A 189 13.09 -5.48 2.30
N ALA A 190 13.96 -6.47 2.41
CA ALA A 190 13.60 -7.75 2.97
C ALA A 190 13.11 -7.60 4.41
N ALA A 191 11.82 -7.77 4.63
CA ALA A 191 11.26 -8.01 5.94
C ALA A 191 11.25 -9.52 6.23
N ALA A 192 11.53 -9.91 7.46
CA ALA A 192 11.29 -11.27 7.91
C ALA A 192 9.77 -11.51 8.06
N ASP A 193 9.31 -12.76 7.88
CA ASP A 193 7.86 -13.06 7.88
C ASP A 193 7.17 -12.79 9.23
N ASP A 194 7.93 -12.74 10.32
CA ASP A 194 7.46 -12.38 11.66
C ASP A 194 7.60 -10.89 11.98
N GLU A 195 8.34 -10.12 11.18
CA GLU A 195 8.58 -8.70 11.45
C GLU A 195 7.31 -7.88 11.34
N ILE A 196 6.54 -8.06 10.26
CA ILE A 196 5.32 -7.27 10.02
C ILE A 196 4.27 -7.49 11.11
N PRO A 197 3.85 -8.75 11.44
CA PRO A 197 2.87 -8.93 12.51
C PRO A 197 3.38 -8.44 13.88
N ARG A 198 4.68 -8.54 14.17
CA ARG A 198 5.28 -7.98 15.37
C ARG A 198 5.16 -6.45 15.42
N LEU A 199 5.51 -5.75 14.34
CA LEU A 199 5.39 -4.29 14.26
C LEU A 199 3.94 -3.82 14.44
N LEU A 200 2.98 -4.52 13.86
CA LEU A 200 1.55 -4.20 14.02
C LEU A 200 1.09 -4.38 15.47
N THR A 201 1.50 -5.47 16.14
CA THR A 201 1.16 -5.68 17.55
C THR A 201 1.88 -4.73 18.50
N GLU A 202 3.15 -4.41 18.25
CA GLU A 202 3.91 -3.40 19.01
C GLU A 202 3.31 -1.99 18.88
N ALA A 203 2.61 -1.71 17.76
CA ALA A 203 1.84 -0.47 17.56
C ALA A 203 0.47 -0.46 18.29
N GLY A 204 0.13 -1.48 19.09
CA GLY A 204 -1.15 -1.59 19.82
C GLY A 204 -2.29 -2.06 18.92
N LEU A 205 -1.99 -2.86 17.90
CA LEU A 205 -2.99 -3.45 17.02
C LEU A 205 -3.20 -4.93 17.33
N LYS A 206 -4.46 -5.32 17.45
CA LYS A 206 -4.90 -6.71 17.59
C LYS A 206 -5.22 -7.29 16.22
N ILE A 207 -4.65 -8.46 15.91
CA ILE A 207 -4.98 -9.22 14.70
C ILE A 207 -6.31 -9.96 14.93
N LEU A 208 -7.34 -9.61 14.16
CA LEU A 208 -8.65 -10.24 14.19
C LEU A 208 -8.72 -11.45 13.25
N ALA A 209 -8.08 -11.34 12.09
CA ALA A 209 -7.97 -12.39 11.09
C ALA A 209 -6.69 -12.22 10.28
N THR A 210 -6.16 -13.30 9.74
CA THR A 210 -4.98 -13.31 8.87
C THR A 210 -5.01 -14.50 7.93
N GLY A 211 -4.31 -14.40 6.82
CA GLY A 211 -4.16 -15.50 5.86
C GLY A 211 -3.12 -15.18 4.81
N GLU A 212 -2.88 -16.14 3.94
CA GLU A 212 -1.97 -16.02 2.81
C GLU A 212 -2.73 -15.60 1.55
N THR A 213 -2.05 -14.89 0.66
CA THR A 213 -2.56 -14.45 -0.64
C THR A 213 -1.39 -14.21 -1.59
N VAL A 214 -1.71 -13.70 -2.77
CA VAL A 214 -0.71 -13.17 -3.71
C VAL A 214 -1.06 -11.73 -4.07
N LEU A 215 -0.05 -10.91 -4.35
CA LEU A 215 -0.20 -9.60 -4.96
C LEU A 215 0.14 -9.68 -6.45
N PRO A 216 -0.89 -9.66 -7.33
CA PRO A 216 -0.70 -9.70 -8.77
C PRO A 216 0.05 -8.48 -9.26
N GLN A 217 1.01 -8.69 -10.15
CA GLN A 217 1.74 -7.61 -10.82
C GLN A 217 1.20 -7.42 -12.25
N THR A 218 1.49 -6.27 -12.84
CA THR A 218 1.11 -5.98 -14.25
C THR A 218 2.17 -6.45 -15.25
N GLU A 219 3.13 -7.25 -14.79
CA GLU A 219 4.18 -7.85 -15.59
C GLU A 219 4.06 -9.38 -15.64
N HIS A 220 4.69 -9.98 -16.65
CA HIS A 220 4.64 -11.41 -16.90
C HIS A 220 6.05 -11.98 -17.07
N PHE A 221 6.20 -13.25 -16.77
CA PHE A 221 7.38 -14.03 -17.15
C PHE A 221 7.42 -14.24 -18.68
N PRO A 222 8.57 -14.63 -19.25
CA PRO A 222 8.70 -14.88 -20.69
C PRO A 222 7.74 -15.95 -21.26
N ASP A 223 7.24 -16.84 -20.42
CA ASP A 223 6.26 -17.87 -20.78
C ASP A 223 4.80 -17.36 -20.78
N GLY A 224 4.58 -16.07 -20.51
CA GLY A 224 3.26 -15.44 -20.42
C GLY A 224 2.58 -15.60 -19.07
N THR A 225 3.16 -16.29 -18.09
CA THR A 225 2.62 -16.38 -16.73
C THR A 225 2.76 -15.05 -16.02
N ARG A 226 1.68 -14.57 -15.38
CA ARG A 226 1.73 -13.32 -14.60
C ARG A 226 2.67 -13.47 -13.40
N ILE A 227 3.35 -12.38 -13.06
CA ILE A 227 4.16 -12.32 -11.85
C ILE A 227 3.21 -12.06 -10.67
N ASP A 228 3.04 -13.06 -9.81
CA ASP A 228 2.26 -12.98 -8.59
C ASP A 228 3.20 -13.11 -7.39
N LEU A 229 3.18 -12.12 -6.50
CA LEU A 229 4.07 -12.06 -5.35
C LEU A 229 3.39 -12.63 -4.10
N PRO A 230 3.92 -13.68 -3.46
CA PRO A 230 3.40 -14.22 -2.21
C PRO A 230 3.29 -13.14 -1.13
N ALA A 231 2.15 -13.08 -0.45
CA ALA A 231 1.83 -12.07 0.54
C ALA A 231 1.02 -12.66 1.69
N ARG A 232 1.00 -11.95 2.81
CA ARG A 232 0.14 -12.24 3.96
C ARG A 232 -0.71 -11.02 4.26
N TRP A 233 -2.00 -11.25 4.51
CA TRP A 233 -2.94 -10.22 4.90
C TRP A 233 -3.33 -10.30 6.37
N PHE A 234 -3.74 -9.17 6.93
CA PHE A 234 -4.19 -9.00 8.30
C PHE A 234 -5.42 -8.10 8.34
N VAL A 235 -6.46 -8.52 9.06
CA VAL A 235 -7.54 -7.64 9.51
C VAL A 235 -7.25 -7.25 10.96
N LEU A 236 -7.28 -5.95 11.25
CA LEU A 236 -6.78 -5.38 12.49
C LEU A 236 -7.83 -4.49 13.16
N ALA A 237 -7.78 -4.46 14.49
CA ALA A 237 -8.45 -3.47 15.34
C ALA A 237 -7.43 -2.89 16.32
N ARG A 238 -7.72 -1.76 16.94
CA ARG A 238 -6.97 -1.29 18.11
C ARG A 238 -7.25 -2.19 19.30
N GLU A 239 -6.24 -2.41 20.19
CA GLU A 239 -6.39 -3.15 21.45
C GLU A 239 -7.28 -2.41 22.45
#